data_ffcde85bc07ee837eb14d5a1a139391f
#
_entry.id   ffcde85bc07ee837eb14d5a1a139391f
#
_cell.length_a   1.000
_cell.length_b   1.000
_cell.length_c   1.000
_cell.angle_alpha   90.00
_cell.angle_beta   90.00
_cell.angle_gamma   90.00
#
_symmetry.space_group_name_H-M   'P 1'
#
loop_
_entity.id
_entity.type
_entity.pdbx_description
1 polymer ?
#
loop_
_entity_poly.entity_id
_entity_poly.type
_entity_poly.pdbx_seq_one_letter_code
_entity_poly.pdbx_strand_id
1 'polypeptide(L)'
;QVKIWNRTKSKADALVGAGASLVDAPSDLANVDVLFTMVSTGKDLRQVYFGDVGVMSGDNTPKILVECSSISAPESAEFRQTAIDRGAEYLACPVSGNGKCVKAGKLSAVASGDKNTFDTVREIIECYAMRGVSYVGEGELSRFCKIAHNVLLGVYIQNLAEITILAQAAGVPRHAFLEFINNSVMGSIFSQYKTPALVNLDWTTTFTPPLLRKDLDLGLQAARELGVSMPVTAATREALQSHFGSASLKDDPEGYLAADFSALIETVALQAGIKLVSENKDVK
;
A
#
# COMPACT_ATOMS: atom_id res chain seq x y z
N GLN A 1 -11.70 5.88 24.14
CA GLN A 1 -12.60 4.90 23.51
C GLN A 1 -12.39 4.91 21.99
N VAL A 2 -12.29 3.72 21.35
CA VAL A 2 -12.12 3.58 19.90
C VAL A 2 -13.48 3.30 19.26
N LYS A 3 -13.87 4.14 18.30
CA LYS A 3 -15.01 3.90 17.39
C LYS A 3 -14.48 3.51 16.04
N ILE A 4 -15.15 2.58 15.35
CA ILE A 4 -14.72 2.10 14.04
C ILE A 4 -15.90 2.03 13.07
N TRP A 5 -15.61 2.31 11.82
CA TRP A 5 -16.47 2.05 10.69
C TRP A 5 -15.72 1.27 9.61
N ASN A 6 -16.38 0.33 8.98
CA ASN A 6 -15.88 -0.36 7.79
C ASN A 6 -17.05 -0.65 6.85
N ARG A 7 -16.87 -0.42 5.54
CA ARG A 7 -17.87 -0.72 4.49
C ARG A 7 -18.36 -2.18 4.57
N THR A 8 -17.47 -3.12 4.87
CA THR A 8 -17.80 -4.51 5.15
C THR A 8 -17.76 -4.74 6.66
N LYS A 9 -18.92 -4.70 7.32
CA LYS A 9 -19.04 -4.74 8.78
C LYS A 9 -18.30 -5.92 9.43
N SER A 10 -18.37 -7.12 8.83
CA SER A 10 -17.71 -8.31 9.36
C SER A 10 -16.17 -8.21 9.47
N LYS A 11 -15.54 -7.29 8.74
CA LYS A 11 -14.09 -7.04 8.88
C LYS A 11 -13.73 -6.32 10.19
N ALA A 12 -14.72 -5.77 10.88
CA ALA A 12 -14.54 -5.09 12.15
C ALA A 12 -14.67 -6.04 13.38
N ASP A 13 -15.17 -7.27 13.19
CA ASP A 13 -15.54 -8.18 14.30
C ASP A 13 -14.39 -8.41 15.29
N ALA A 14 -13.17 -8.61 14.78
CA ALA A 14 -12.00 -8.79 15.64
C ALA A 14 -11.68 -7.56 16.52
N LEU A 15 -11.93 -6.35 16.01
CA LEU A 15 -11.70 -5.10 16.72
C LEU A 15 -12.83 -4.84 17.74
N VAL A 16 -14.07 -5.21 17.40
CA VAL A 16 -15.20 -5.18 18.33
C VAL A 16 -14.94 -6.13 19.47
N GLY A 17 -14.45 -7.34 19.20
CA GLY A 17 -14.03 -8.30 20.23
C GLY A 17 -12.90 -7.79 21.12
N ALA A 18 -12.08 -6.85 20.62
CA ALA A 18 -11.03 -6.17 21.39
C ALA A 18 -11.51 -4.89 22.11
N GLY A 19 -12.82 -4.57 22.07
CA GLY A 19 -13.41 -3.46 22.81
C GLY A 19 -13.69 -2.19 22.01
N ALA A 20 -13.53 -2.20 20.68
CA ALA A 20 -13.94 -1.08 19.84
C ALA A 20 -15.47 -1.06 19.61
N SER A 21 -16.03 0.12 19.41
CA SER A 21 -17.46 0.30 19.09
C SER A 21 -17.64 0.45 17.58
N LEU A 22 -18.34 -0.50 16.96
CA LEU A 22 -18.71 -0.39 15.55
C LEU A 22 -19.86 0.61 15.38
N VAL A 23 -19.73 1.53 14.42
CA VAL A 23 -20.79 2.48 14.05
C VAL A 23 -21.35 2.14 12.67
N ASP A 24 -22.56 2.64 12.39
CA ASP A 24 -23.31 2.28 11.18
C ASP A 24 -22.88 3.09 9.96
N ALA A 25 -22.54 4.36 10.14
CA ALA A 25 -22.15 5.28 9.08
C ALA A 25 -20.88 6.06 9.41
N PRO A 26 -20.12 6.54 8.41
CA PRO A 26 -18.98 7.43 8.64
C PRO A 26 -19.36 8.70 9.41
N SER A 27 -20.55 9.26 9.20
CA SER A 27 -21.08 10.44 9.90
C SER A 27 -21.14 10.26 11.43
N ASP A 28 -21.27 9.03 11.94
CA ASP A 28 -21.27 8.75 13.39
C ASP A 28 -19.90 9.02 14.04
N LEU A 29 -18.86 9.22 13.20
CA LEU A 29 -17.51 9.58 13.61
C LEU A 29 -17.24 11.09 13.58
N ALA A 30 -18.20 11.92 13.22
CA ALA A 30 -18.01 13.38 13.09
C ALA A 30 -17.60 14.07 14.40
N ASN A 31 -17.89 13.47 15.57
CA ASN A 31 -17.61 14.05 16.89
C ASN A 31 -16.42 13.41 17.63
N VAL A 32 -15.53 12.70 16.93
CA VAL A 32 -14.30 12.17 17.55
C VAL A 32 -13.21 13.24 17.61
N ASP A 33 -12.30 13.12 18.56
CA ASP A 33 -11.16 14.06 18.65
C ASP A 33 -10.17 13.83 17.49
N VAL A 34 -9.87 12.55 17.16
CA VAL A 34 -8.94 12.19 16.08
C VAL A 34 -9.58 11.10 15.23
N LEU A 35 -9.63 11.33 13.92
CA LEU A 35 -10.09 10.34 12.95
C LEU A 35 -8.92 9.83 12.11
N PHE A 36 -8.70 8.52 12.11
CA PHE A 36 -7.79 7.85 11.20
C PHE A 36 -8.56 7.26 10.03
N THR A 37 -8.12 7.53 8.81
CA THR A 37 -8.78 7.03 7.59
C THR A 37 -7.80 6.22 6.74
N MET A 38 -8.23 5.00 6.35
CA MET A 38 -7.48 4.12 5.46
C MET A 38 -8.43 3.50 4.45
N VAL A 39 -8.34 3.93 3.19
CA VAL A 39 -9.17 3.43 2.08
C VAL A 39 -8.32 3.15 0.85
N SER A 40 -8.91 2.56 -0.20
CA SER A 40 -8.15 2.11 -1.37
C SER A 40 -7.82 3.23 -2.36
N THR A 41 -8.73 4.19 -2.52
CA THR A 41 -8.62 5.26 -3.55
C THR A 41 -9.09 6.61 -3.04
N GLY A 42 -8.70 7.70 -3.72
CA GLY A 42 -9.23 9.04 -3.45
C GLY A 42 -10.75 9.13 -3.64
N LYS A 43 -11.33 8.34 -4.58
CA LYS A 43 -12.79 8.24 -4.76
C LYS A 43 -13.47 7.67 -3.50
N ASP A 44 -12.91 6.60 -2.92
CA ASP A 44 -13.43 6.01 -1.68
C ASP A 44 -13.30 7.01 -0.52
N LEU A 45 -12.18 7.74 -0.45
CA LEU A 45 -11.97 8.76 0.57
C LEU A 45 -12.99 9.90 0.45
N ARG A 46 -13.25 10.37 -0.77
CA ARG A 46 -14.27 11.39 -1.04
C ARG A 46 -15.65 10.93 -0.58
N GLN A 47 -16.00 9.67 -0.84
CA GLN A 47 -17.26 9.10 -0.38
C GLN A 47 -17.34 9.03 1.15
N VAL A 48 -16.25 8.63 1.82
CA VAL A 48 -16.19 8.55 3.29
C VAL A 48 -16.27 9.93 3.94
N TYR A 49 -15.65 10.95 3.34
CA TYR A 49 -15.65 12.30 3.91
C TYR A 49 -16.89 13.10 3.52
N PHE A 50 -17.30 13.09 2.27
CA PHE A 50 -18.26 14.03 1.68
C PHE A 50 -19.51 13.36 1.08
N GLY A 51 -19.64 12.03 1.14
CA GLY A 51 -20.87 11.35 0.74
C GLY A 51 -22.05 11.72 1.64
N ASP A 52 -23.27 11.34 1.26
CA ASP A 52 -24.52 11.69 1.96
C ASP A 52 -24.52 11.34 3.45
N VAL A 53 -23.79 10.29 3.83
CA VAL A 53 -23.55 9.85 5.21
C VAL A 53 -22.06 9.91 5.57
N GLY A 54 -21.33 10.78 4.93
CA GLY A 54 -19.89 10.97 5.14
C GLY A 54 -19.58 11.66 6.49
N VAL A 55 -18.33 11.58 6.91
CA VAL A 55 -17.88 12.19 8.18
C VAL A 55 -18.19 13.68 8.25
N MET A 56 -18.14 14.38 7.11
CA MET A 56 -18.39 15.81 6.99
C MET A 56 -19.74 16.13 6.31
N SER A 57 -20.72 15.22 6.35
CA SER A 57 -22.05 15.47 5.75
C SER A 57 -22.92 16.42 6.59
N GLY A 58 -22.61 16.56 7.89
CA GLY A 58 -23.28 17.48 8.81
C GLY A 58 -22.41 18.67 9.22
N ASP A 59 -22.81 19.34 10.29
CA ASP A 59 -22.13 20.53 10.82
C ASP A 59 -20.88 20.19 11.65
N ASN A 60 -20.80 18.98 12.19
CA ASN A 60 -19.68 18.54 13.01
C ASN A 60 -18.56 17.95 12.14
N THR A 61 -17.32 18.14 12.58
CA THR A 61 -16.11 17.61 11.95
C THR A 61 -15.13 17.19 13.06
N PRO A 62 -14.44 16.03 12.93
CA PRO A 62 -13.36 15.67 13.86
C PRO A 62 -12.32 16.77 13.97
N LYS A 63 -11.73 16.95 15.17
CA LYS A 63 -10.72 18.00 15.36
C LYS A 63 -9.47 17.78 14.52
N ILE A 64 -9.01 16.53 14.44
CA ILE A 64 -7.82 16.12 13.67
C ILE A 64 -8.19 14.96 12.74
N LEU A 65 -7.85 15.10 11.47
CA LEU A 65 -7.98 14.07 10.45
C LEU A 65 -6.58 13.54 10.09
N VAL A 66 -6.31 12.27 10.36
CA VAL A 66 -5.06 11.58 10.00
C VAL A 66 -5.37 10.65 8.83
N GLU A 67 -4.95 11.04 7.64
CA GLU A 67 -5.28 10.32 6.42
C GLU A 67 -4.11 9.42 5.97
N CYS A 68 -4.35 8.10 5.95
CA CYS A 68 -3.33 7.07 5.79
C CYS A 68 -3.35 6.37 4.41
N SER A 69 -4.32 6.70 3.53
CA SER A 69 -4.46 6.06 2.21
C SER A 69 -3.35 6.49 1.24
N SER A 70 -3.17 5.70 0.18
CA SER A 70 -2.26 6.07 -0.92
C SER A 70 -3.04 6.78 -2.02
N ILE A 71 -3.07 8.10 -1.97
CA ILE A 71 -3.70 9.01 -2.92
C ILE A 71 -2.67 9.99 -3.50
N SER A 72 -3.05 10.70 -4.55
CA SER A 72 -2.19 11.73 -5.15
C SER A 72 -2.00 12.95 -4.24
N ALA A 73 -0.93 13.69 -4.44
CA ALA A 73 -0.68 14.92 -3.70
C ALA A 73 -1.76 16.01 -3.97
N PRO A 74 -2.23 16.23 -5.21
CA PRO A 74 -3.33 17.16 -5.47
C PRO A 74 -4.63 16.78 -4.76
N GLU A 75 -5.04 15.48 -4.79
CA GLU A 75 -6.22 15.03 -4.06
C GLU A 75 -6.09 15.26 -2.55
N SER A 76 -4.90 14.95 -1.99
CA SER A 76 -4.64 15.16 -0.56
C SER A 76 -4.70 16.64 -0.18
N ALA A 77 -4.18 17.55 -1.02
CA ALA A 77 -4.26 18.98 -0.81
C ALA A 77 -5.71 19.50 -0.81
N GLU A 78 -6.57 18.97 -1.70
CA GLU A 78 -8.00 19.29 -1.72
C GLU A 78 -8.69 18.86 -0.42
N PHE A 79 -8.45 17.63 0.03
CA PHE A 79 -9.00 17.13 1.29
C PHE A 79 -8.54 17.93 2.50
N ARG A 80 -7.25 18.29 2.53
CA ARG A 80 -6.72 19.15 3.58
C ARG A 80 -7.39 20.53 3.60
N GLN A 81 -7.50 21.19 2.43
CA GLN A 81 -8.13 22.49 2.38
C GLN A 81 -9.58 22.43 2.89
N THR A 82 -10.34 21.42 2.45
CA THR A 82 -11.72 21.23 2.92
C THR A 82 -11.80 20.98 4.44
N ALA A 83 -10.85 20.24 5.00
CA ALA A 83 -10.78 20.02 6.45
C ALA A 83 -10.53 21.34 7.20
N ILE A 84 -9.56 22.13 6.74
CA ILE A 84 -9.21 23.44 7.29
C ILE A 84 -10.40 24.40 7.22
N ASP A 85 -11.09 24.47 6.09
CA ASP A 85 -12.27 25.33 5.90
C ASP A 85 -13.42 24.97 6.86
N ARG A 86 -13.42 23.74 7.40
CA ARG A 86 -14.34 23.25 8.43
C ARG A 86 -13.77 23.32 9.85
N GLY A 87 -12.62 23.95 10.04
CA GLY A 87 -11.98 24.13 11.35
C GLY A 87 -11.28 22.89 11.90
N ALA A 88 -11.01 21.87 11.06
CA ALA A 88 -10.25 20.68 11.42
C ALA A 88 -8.79 20.80 11.02
N GLU A 89 -7.91 20.13 11.77
CA GLU A 89 -6.53 19.93 11.38
C GLU A 89 -6.41 18.67 10.50
N TYR A 90 -5.48 18.67 9.54
CA TYR A 90 -5.27 17.56 8.62
C TYR A 90 -3.81 17.14 8.56
N LEU A 91 -3.55 15.86 8.78
CA LEU A 91 -2.24 15.25 8.67
C LEU A 91 -2.26 14.15 7.61
N ALA A 92 -1.45 14.27 6.56
CA ALA A 92 -1.20 13.19 5.63
C ALA A 92 -0.21 12.21 6.25
N CYS A 93 -0.62 10.94 6.44
CA CYS A 93 0.18 9.95 7.17
C CYS A 93 0.12 8.56 6.52
N PRO A 94 0.51 8.41 5.23
CA PRO A 94 0.52 7.12 4.59
C PRO A 94 1.49 6.15 5.27
N VAL A 95 1.19 4.84 5.13
CA VAL A 95 1.93 3.76 5.80
C VAL A 95 2.69 2.88 4.82
N SER A 96 3.74 2.21 5.31
CA SER A 96 4.48 1.16 4.62
C SER A 96 4.31 -0.17 5.33
N GLY A 97 3.79 -1.14 4.60
CA GLY A 97 3.47 -2.49 5.04
C GLY A 97 2.03 -2.87 4.69
N ASN A 98 1.69 -4.12 4.96
CA ASN A 98 0.39 -4.74 4.72
C ASN A 98 -0.14 -5.40 6.00
N GLY A 99 -1.25 -6.13 5.93
CA GLY A 99 -1.84 -6.79 7.09
C GLY A 99 -0.90 -7.78 7.80
N LYS A 100 0.04 -8.42 7.07
CA LYS A 100 1.09 -9.27 7.69
C LYS A 100 2.06 -8.41 8.52
N CYS A 101 2.44 -7.23 7.99
CA CYS A 101 3.29 -6.28 8.71
C CYS A 101 2.61 -5.72 9.96
N VAL A 102 1.30 -5.42 9.89
CA VAL A 102 0.52 -4.97 11.05
C VAL A 102 0.55 -6.03 12.16
N LYS A 103 0.21 -7.29 11.83
CA LYS A 103 0.20 -8.41 12.80
C LYS A 103 1.58 -8.66 13.42
N ALA A 104 2.65 -8.42 12.66
CA ALA A 104 4.03 -8.62 13.10
C ALA A 104 4.64 -7.39 13.80
N GLY A 105 3.91 -6.29 14.00
CA GLY A 105 4.44 -5.04 14.53
C GLY A 105 5.51 -4.39 13.64
N LYS A 106 5.43 -4.60 12.31
CA LYS A 106 6.46 -4.15 11.36
C LYS A 106 5.96 -3.05 10.41
N LEU A 107 4.87 -2.36 10.78
CA LEU A 107 4.38 -1.21 10.02
C LEU A 107 5.23 0.02 10.34
N SER A 108 5.45 0.86 9.34
CA SER A 108 5.99 2.21 9.49
C SER A 108 5.10 3.23 8.81
N ALA A 109 5.21 4.50 9.20
CA ALA A 109 4.46 5.60 8.63
C ALA A 109 5.38 6.76 8.25
N VAL A 110 4.90 7.61 7.35
CA VAL A 110 5.52 8.88 7.01
C VAL A 110 4.45 9.96 7.07
N ALA A 111 4.72 11.05 7.78
CA ALA A 111 3.73 12.10 8.03
C ALA A 111 4.19 13.45 7.49
N SER A 112 3.23 14.23 6.97
CA SER A 112 3.40 15.65 6.62
C SER A 112 2.13 16.45 6.90
N GLY A 113 2.32 17.74 7.20
CA GLY A 113 1.29 18.66 7.64
C GLY A 113 1.80 19.56 8.74
N ASP A 114 0.94 20.21 9.48
CA ASP A 114 1.35 21.04 10.60
C ASP A 114 2.13 20.23 11.65
N LYS A 115 3.24 20.80 12.13
CA LYS A 115 4.12 20.11 13.06
C LYS A 115 3.48 19.88 14.44
N ASN A 116 2.69 20.84 14.92
CA ASN A 116 2.02 20.70 16.22
C ASN A 116 0.93 19.65 16.15
N THR A 117 0.19 19.59 15.05
CA THR A 117 -0.77 18.52 14.77
C THR A 117 -0.07 17.16 14.80
N PHE A 118 1.07 17.02 14.12
CA PHE A 118 1.86 15.78 14.15
C PHE A 118 2.29 15.41 15.56
N ASP A 119 2.84 16.36 16.33
CA ASP A 119 3.30 16.10 17.70
C ASP A 119 2.15 15.67 18.63
N THR A 120 0.95 16.24 18.40
CA THR A 120 -0.27 15.89 19.17
C THR A 120 -0.70 14.43 18.95
N VAL A 121 -0.57 13.89 17.73
CA VAL A 121 -1.06 12.54 17.39
C VAL A 121 0.06 11.50 17.27
N ARG A 122 1.31 11.89 17.41
CA ARG A 122 2.49 11.04 17.20
C ARG A 122 2.42 9.74 18.01
N GLU A 123 2.14 9.82 19.30
CA GLU A 123 2.06 8.63 20.15
C GLU A 123 0.97 7.65 19.71
N ILE A 124 -0.15 8.18 19.16
CA ILE A 124 -1.22 7.32 18.62
C ILE A 124 -0.75 6.66 17.32
N ILE A 125 -0.05 7.38 16.46
CA ILE A 125 0.53 6.83 15.23
C ILE A 125 1.53 5.71 15.57
N GLU A 126 2.38 5.90 16.56
CA GLU A 126 3.39 4.93 16.99
C GLU A 126 2.76 3.64 17.54
N CYS A 127 1.50 3.66 18.03
CA CYS A 127 0.77 2.46 18.45
C CYS A 127 0.55 1.47 17.29
N TYR A 128 0.37 1.93 16.06
CA TYR A 128 0.19 1.05 14.89
C TYR A 128 1.42 1.03 13.97
N ALA A 129 2.20 2.10 13.92
CA ALA A 129 3.43 2.21 13.16
C ALA A 129 4.66 1.92 14.06
N MET A 130 4.72 0.70 14.60
CA MET A 130 5.69 0.30 15.64
C MET A 130 7.15 0.35 15.19
N ARG A 131 7.43 0.41 13.87
CA ARG A 131 8.79 0.67 13.35
C ARG A 131 9.16 2.14 13.34
N GLY A 132 8.21 3.00 13.65
CA GLY A 132 8.36 4.43 13.74
C GLY A 132 7.59 5.19 12.67
N VAL A 133 7.45 6.47 12.91
CA VAL A 133 6.88 7.46 12.00
C VAL A 133 7.91 8.54 11.70
N SER A 134 8.12 8.82 10.42
CA SER A 134 9.00 9.90 9.96
C SER A 134 8.16 11.14 9.62
N TYR A 135 8.44 12.27 10.26
CA TYR A 135 7.89 13.56 9.85
C TYR A 135 8.78 14.17 8.77
N VAL A 136 8.20 14.54 7.62
CA VAL A 136 8.95 15.01 6.45
C VAL A 136 8.67 16.47 6.06
N GLY A 137 7.95 17.20 6.92
CA GLY A 137 7.65 18.62 6.71
C GLY A 137 6.17 18.88 6.45
N GLU A 138 5.88 20.06 5.96
CA GLU A 138 4.52 20.53 5.73
C GLU A 138 3.94 20.05 4.38
N GLY A 139 2.68 20.33 4.16
CA GLY A 139 2.00 20.06 2.91
C GLY A 139 1.86 18.57 2.58
N GLU A 140 2.10 18.21 1.33
CA GLU A 140 1.89 16.86 0.80
C GLU A 140 3.19 16.03 0.69
N LEU A 141 4.26 16.41 1.39
CA LEU A 141 5.58 15.78 1.27
C LEU A 141 5.55 14.28 1.58
N SER A 142 4.73 13.84 2.54
CA SER A 142 4.55 12.42 2.86
C SER A 142 3.93 11.63 1.70
N ARG A 143 3.10 12.27 0.85
CA ARG A 143 2.53 11.63 -0.34
C ARG A 143 3.61 11.32 -1.37
N PHE A 144 4.52 12.27 -1.60
CA PHE A 144 5.66 12.05 -2.49
C PHE A 144 6.60 10.97 -1.95
N CYS A 145 6.87 10.95 -0.63
CA CYS A 145 7.61 9.87 0.00
C CYS A 145 6.93 8.50 -0.21
N LYS A 146 5.60 8.44 -0.04
CA LYS A 146 4.85 7.19 -0.24
C LYS A 146 4.81 6.76 -1.70
N ILE A 147 4.63 7.69 -2.62
CA ILE A 147 4.69 7.42 -4.07
C ILE A 147 6.07 6.88 -4.44
N ALA A 148 7.15 7.56 -4.04
CA ALA A 148 8.51 7.11 -4.29
C ALA A 148 8.81 5.71 -3.71
N HIS A 149 8.33 5.45 -2.48
CA HIS A 149 8.42 4.13 -1.84
C HIS A 149 7.70 3.05 -2.67
N ASN A 150 6.49 3.32 -3.17
CA ASN A 150 5.74 2.33 -3.94
C ASN A 150 6.29 2.15 -5.37
N VAL A 151 6.87 3.17 -5.96
CA VAL A 151 7.67 3.05 -7.18
C VAL A 151 8.86 2.11 -6.96
N LEU A 152 9.63 2.31 -5.88
CA LEU A 152 10.72 1.41 -5.52
C LEU A 152 10.23 -0.03 -5.34
N LEU A 153 9.10 -0.23 -4.65
CA LEU A 153 8.48 -1.55 -4.47
C LEU A 153 8.17 -2.22 -5.82
N GLY A 154 7.60 -1.47 -6.77
CA GLY A 154 7.26 -1.98 -8.12
C GLY A 154 8.49 -2.38 -8.92
N VAL A 155 9.51 -1.53 -8.94
CA VAL A 155 10.79 -1.82 -9.60
C VAL A 155 11.48 -3.01 -8.94
N TYR A 156 11.45 -3.08 -7.61
CA TYR A 156 12.10 -4.14 -6.86
C TYR A 156 11.47 -5.52 -7.13
N ILE A 157 10.14 -5.64 -7.11
CA ILE A 157 9.50 -6.94 -7.38
C ILE A 157 9.69 -7.38 -8.83
N GLN A 158 9.62 -6.46 -9.80
CA GLN A 158 9.88 -6.79 -11.19
C GLN A 158 11.32 -7.29 -11.36
N ASN A 159 12.29 -6.56 -10.84
CA ASN A 159 13.69 -6.97 -10.92
C ASN A 159 13.95 -8.27 -10.17
N LEU A 160 13.36 -8.46 -8.96
CA LEU A 160 13.50 -9.70 -8.20
C LEU A 160 12.95 -10.91 -8.98
N ALA A 161 11.84 -10.75 -9.70
CA ALA A 161 11.30 -11.80 -10.56
C ALA A 161 12.27 -12.12 -11.73
N GLU A 162 12.79 -11.09 -12.40
CA GLU A 162 13.72 -11.26 -13.53
C GLU A 162 14.99 -12.00 -13.10
N ILE A 163 15.65 -11.56 -12.01
CA ILE A 163 16.89 -12.21 -11.55
C ILE A 163 16.63 -13.61 -10.98
N THR A 164 15.45 -13.86 -10.42
CA THR A 164 15.05 -15.21 -9.97
C THR A 164 14.90 -16.16 -11.16
N ILE A 165 14.27 -15.70 -12.26
CA ILE A 165 14.16 -16.51 -13.49
C ILE A 165 15.52 -16.68 -14.17
N LEU A 166 16.37 -15.65 -14.18
CA LEU A 166 17.75 -15.78 -14.68
C LEU A 166 18.53 -16.86 -13.91
N ALA A 167 18.46 -16.84 -12.59
CA ALA A 167 19.13 -17.85 -11.75
C ALA A 167 18.56 -19.27 -12.02
N GLN A 168 17.24 -19.39 -12.16
CA GLN A 168 16.59 -20.67 -12.48
C GLN A 168 17.01 -21.17 -13.87
N ALA A 169 17.12 -20.30 -14.87
CA ALA A 169 17.61 -20.66 -16.21
C ALA A 169 19.06 -21.19 -16.18
N ALA A 170 19.87 -20.67 -15.25
CA ALA A 170 21.23 -21.16 -15.00
C ALA A 170 21.28 -22.48 -14.17
N GLY A 171 20.13 -23.01 -13.75
CA GLY A 171 20.04 -24.24 -12.96
C GLY A 171 20.04 -24.05 -11.45
N VAL A 172 19.98 -22.81 -10.95
CA VAL A 172 19.90 -22.53 -9.50
C VAL A 172 18.43 -22.64 -9.04
N PRO A 173 18.13 -23.49 -8.03
CA PRO A 173 16.77 -23.52 -7.47
C PRO A 173 16.35 -22.18 -6.89
N ARG A 174 15.07 -21.79 -7.07
CA ARG A 174 14.56 -20.50 -6.59
C ARG A 174 14.73 -20.29 -5.09
N HIS A 175 14.46 -21.35 -4.28
CA HIS A 175 14.64 -21.25 -2.83
C HIS A 175 16.09 -20.93 -2.44
N ALA A 176 17.08 -21.58 -3.05
CA ALA A 176 18.49 -21.35 -2.76
C ALA A 176 18.95 -19.95 -3.19
N PHE A 177 18.49 -19.49 -4.37
CA PHE A 177 18.78 -18.14 -4.84
C PHE A 177 18.17 -17.07 -3.91
N LEU A 178 16.91 -17.22 -3.53
CA LEU A 178 16.22 -16.24 -2.68
C LEU A 178 16.73 -16.29 -1.23
N GLU A 179 17.17 -17.43 -0.73
CA GLU A 179 17.89 -17.53 0.53
C GLU A 179 19.20 -16.72 0.50
N PHE A 180 19.98 -16.85 -0.57
CA PHE A 180 21.19 -16.04 -0.76
C PHE A 180 20.87 -14.54 -0.79
N ILE A 181 19.85 -14.12 -1.56
CA ILE A 181 19.43 -12.70 -1.59
C ILE A 181 19.04 -12.20 -0.20
N ASN A 182 18.22 -12.97 0.53
CA ASN A 182 17.75 -12.59 1.87
C ASN A 182 18.86 -12.48 2.90
N ASN A 183 19.93 -13.26 2.77
CA ASN A 183 21.11 -13.24 3.64
C ASN A 183 22.17 -12.23 3.18
N SER A 184 22.03 -11.68 1.99
CA SER A 184 22.94 -10.67 1.45
C SER A 184 22.58 -9.25 1.89
N VAL A 185 23.43 -8.27 1.55
CA VAL A 185 23.15 -6.84 1.76
C VAL A 185 21.93 -6.33 0.99
N MET A 186 21.41 -7.11 0.02
CA MET A 186 20.22 -6.79 -0.78
C MET A 186 18.94 -7.34 -0.14
N GLY A 187 19.04 -8.13 0.93
CA GLY A 187 17.90 -8.65 1.67
C GLY A 187 17.09 -7.55 2.34
N SER A 188 15.79 -7.73 2.36
CA SER A 188 14.84 -6.79 2.97
C SER A 188 13.67 -7.54 3.59
N ILE A 189 12.89 -6.87 4.46
CA ILE A 189 11.62 -7.45 4.95
C ILE A 189 10.71 -7.81 3.77
N PHE A 190 10.75 -7.01 2.71
CA PHE A 190 9.95 -7.26 1.52
C PHE A 190 10.37 -8.56 0.82
N SER A 191 11.67 -8.74 0.53
CA SER A 191 12.15 -9.98 -0.11
C SER A 191 11.85 -11.21 0.75
N GLN A 192 12.04 -11.11 2.07
CA GLN A 192 11.77 -12.20 3.00
C GLN A 192 10.31 -12.65 2.96
N TYR A 193 9.33 -11.75 3.09
CA TYR A 193 7.94 -12.18 3.08
C TYR A 193 7.39 -12.54 1.68
N LYS A 194 8.10 -12.17 0.60
CA LYS A 194 7.78 -12.58 -0.78
C LYS A 194 8.43 -13.90 -1.20
N THR A 195 9.47 -14.33 -0.50
CA THR A 195 10.16 -15.59 -0.81
C THR A 195 9.21 -16.79 -0.87
N PRO A 196 8.29 -17.04 0.08
CA PRO A 196 7.35 -18.15 0.00
C PRO A 196 6.48 -18.11 -1.26
N ALA A 197 6.01 -16.92 -1.64
CA ALA A 197 5.22 -16.74 -2.86
C ALA A 197 6.02 -17.11 -4.12
N LEU A 198 7.23 -16.58 -4.28
CA LEU A 198 8.08 -16.80 -5.44
C LEU A 198 8.60 -18.25 -5.54
N VAL A 199 8.84 -18.92 -4.41
CA VAL A 199 9.30 -20.30 -4.35
C VAL A 199 8.17 -21.29 -4.62
N ASN A 200 7.05 -21.11 -3.91
CA ASN A 200 5.96 -22.09 -3.88
C ASN A 200 4.78 -21.72 -4.78
N LEU A 201 4.85 -20.57 -5.48
CA LEU A 201 3.77 -20.06 -6.33
C LEU A 201 2.47 -19.84 -5.53
N ASP A 202 2.61 -19.37 -4.29
CA ASP A 202 1.48 -19.01 -3.42
C ASP A 202 1.09 -17.55 -3.67
N TRP A 203 -0.01 -17.35 -4.37
CA TRP A 203 -0.52 -16.04 -4.75
C TRP A 203 -1.53 -15.47 -3.75
N THR A 204 -1.46 -15.89 -2.47
CA THR A 204 -2.25 -15.28 -1.39
C THR A 204 -2.00 -13.78 -1.35
N THR A 205 -3.06 -13.02 -1.59
CA THR A 205 -3.00 -11.59 -1.85
C THR A 205 -2.47 -10.80 -0.65
N THR A 206 -1.43 -10.03 -0.88
CA THR A 206 -0.96 -8.97 0.01
C THR A 206 -1.06 -7.60 -0.64
N PHE A 207 -0.92 -7.54 -1.96
CA PHE A 207 -1.06 -6.37 -2.81
C PHE A 207 -1.33 -6.81 -4.25
N THR A 208 -2.24 -6.16 -4.97
CA THR A 208 -2.67 -6.62 -6.29
C THR A 208 -1.95 -5.91 -7.44
N PRO A 209 -1.83 -6.54 -8.64
CA PRO A 209 -1.29 -5.89 -9.84
C PRO A 209 -2.00 -4.57 -10.21
N PRO A 210 -3.35 -4.44 -10.15
CA PRO A 210 -4.03 -3.16 -10.38
C PRO A 210 -3.60 -2.04 -9.42
N LEU A 211 -3.39 -2.34 -8.13
CA LEU A 211 -2.90 -1.35 -7.17
C LEU A 211 -1.45 -0.97 -7.45
N LEU A 212 -0.60 -1.93 -7.82
CA LEU A 212 0.78 -1.64 -8.22
C LEU A 212 0.82 -0.74 -9.46
N ARG A 213 -0.01 -1.05 -10.48
CA ARG A 213 -0.12 -0.23 -11.68
C ARG A 213 -0.50 1.21 -11.35
N LYS A 214 -1.52 1.39 -10.52
CA LYS A 214 -1.93 2.72 -10.04
C LYS A 214 -0.77 3.47 -9.40
N ASP A 215 0.01 2.81 -8.55
CA ASP A 215 1.11 3.46 -7.83
C ASP A 215 2.28 3.83 -8.76
N LEU A 216 2.61 2.98 -9.74
CA LEU A 216 3.60 3.31 -10.78
C LEU A 216 3.12 4.49 -11.65
N ASP A 217 1.84 4.51 -12.03
CA ASP A 217 1.24 5.59 -12.82
C ASP A 217 1.27 6.92 -12.03
N LEU A 218 0.96 6.92 -10.72
CA LEU A 218 1.11 8.09 -9.84
C LEU A 218 2.56 8.58 -9.79
N GLY A 219 3.53 7.68 -9.70
CA GLY A 219 4.94 8.03 -9.70
C GLY A 219 5.40 8.66 -11.00
N LEU A 220 5.00 8.10 -12.13
CA LEU A 220 5.32 8.63 -13.46
C LEU A 220 4.63 9.98 -13.72
N GLN A 221 3.42 10.17 -13.20
CA GLN A 221 2.74 11.46 -13.28
C GLN A 221 3.47 12.52 -12.45
N ALA A 222 3.76 12.24 -11.19
CA ALA A 222 4.50 13.16 -10.32
C ALA A 222 5.88 13.51 -10.92
N ALA A 223 6.57 12.53 -11.51
CA ALA A 223 7.85 12.76 -12.19
C ALA A 223 7.72 13.72 -13.37
N ARG A 224 6.67 13.60 -14.21
CA ARG A 224 6.41 14.54 -15.30
C ARG A 224 6.14 15.95 -14.79
N GLU A 225 5.34 16.09 -13.74
CA GLU A 225 5.00 17.39 -13.13
C GLU A 225 6.23 18.09 -12.53
N LEU A 226 7.16 17.30 -11.97
CA LEU A 226 8.37 17.80 -11.31
C LEU A 226 9.60 17.85 -12.24
N GLY A 227 9.47 17.44 -13.52
CA GLY A 227 10.58 17.40 -14.47
C GLY A 227 11.66 16.35 -14.14
N VAL A 228 11.30 15.26 -13.42
CA VAL A 228 12.24 14.18 -13.05
C VAL A 228 12.15 13.03 -14.05
N SER A 229 13.30 12.61 -14.61
CA SER A 229 13.37 11.46 -15.52
C SER A 229 13.33 10.13 -14.73
N MET A 230 12.41 9.21 -15.08
CA MET A 230 12.24 7.91 -14.44
C MET A 230 12.15 6.75 -15.45
N PRO A 231 13.20 6.50 -16.26
CA PRO A 231 13.16 5.49 -17.33
C PRO A 231 13.00 4.06 -16.79
N VAL A 232 13.60 3.72 -15.65
CA VAL A 232 13.48 2.39 -15.03
C VAL A 232 12.03 2.13 -14.59
N THR A 233 11.38 3.11 -14.01
CA THR A 233 9.96 3.03 -13.61
C THR A 233 9.06 2.87 -14.82
N ALA A 234 9.34 3.59 -15.90
CA ALA A 234 8.58 3.47 -17.14
C ALA A 234 8.71 2.06 -17.74
N ALA A 235 9.92 1.51 -17.81
CA ALA A 235 10.15 0.14 -18.27
C ALA A 235 9.42 -0.89 -17.37
N THR A 236 9.48 -0.71 -16.04
CA THR A 236 8.75 -1.55 -15.09
C THR A 236 7.23 -1.49 -15.30
N ARG A 237 6.70 -0.30 -15.57
CA ARG A 237 5.27 -0.11 -15.84
C ARG A 237 4.83 -0.86 -17.10
N GLU A 238 5.66 -0.86 -18.17
CA GLU A 238 5.39 -1.62 -19.39
C GLU A 238 5.54 -3.14 -19.17
N ALA A 239 6.54 -3.58 -18.41
CA ALA A 239 6.67 -4.99 -18.02
C ALA A 239 5.42 -5.48 -17.25
N LEU A 240 4.91 -4.67 -16.33
CA LEU A 240 3.66 -4.97 -15.63
C LEU A 240 2.45 -5.01 -16.59
N GLN A 241 2.43 -4.20 -17.65
CA GLN A 241 1.36 -4.28 -18.66
C GLN A 241 1.34 -5.63 -19.38
N SER A 242 2.50 -6.25 -19.60
CA SER A 242 2.59 -7.61 -20.14
C SER A 242 1.92 -8.65 -19.22
N HIS A 243 1.98 -8.46 -17.90
CA HIS A 243 1.27 -9.31 -16.93
C HIS A 243 -0.25 -9.20 -17.08
N PHE A 244 -0.79 -7.99 -17.32
CA PHE A 244 -2.22 -7.81 -17.63
C PHE A 244 -2.60 -8.47 -18.95
N GLY A 245 -1.73 -8.41 -19.96
CA GLY A 245 -1.91 -9.15 -21.21
C GLY A 245 -1.96 -10.67 -20.98
N SER A 246 -1.06 -11.20 -20.15
CA SER A 246 -1.06 -12.62 -19.78
C SER A 246 -2.31 -13.02 -19.00
N ALA A 247 -2.82 -12.12 -18.14
CA ALA A 247 -4.03 -12.36 -17.38
C ALA A 247 -5.26 -12.55 -18.28
N SER A 248 -5.35 -11.80 -19.40
CA SER A 248 -6.48 -11.91 -20.34
C SER A 248 -6.58 -13.28 -21.04
N LEU A 249 -5.54 -14.10 -20.96
CA LEU A 249 -5.47 -15.45 -21.53
C LEU A 249 -5.79 -16.55 -20.48
N LYS A 250 -6.07 -16.17 -19.23
CA LYS A 250 -6.43 -17.11 -18.16
C LYS A 250 -7.93 -17.38 -18.16
N ASP A 251 -8.34 -18.51 -17.61
CA ASP A 251 -9.78 -18.87 -17.48
C ASP A 251 -10.52 -17.90 -16.56
N ASP A 252 -9.86 -17.37 -15.54
CA ASP A 252 -10.39 -16.33 -14.63
C ASP A 252 -9.40 -15.14 -14.58
N PRO A 253 -9.49 -14.19 -15.52
CA PRO A 253 -8.63 -13.00 -15.56
C PRO A 253 -8.78 -12.10 -14.33
N GLU A 254 -10.00 -11.93 -13.83
CA GLU A 254 -10.29 -11.08 -12.67
C GLU A 254 -9.72 -11.67 -11.39
N GLY A 255 -9.93 -12.96 -11.15
CA GLY A 255 -9.34 -13.67 -10.00
C GLY A 255 -7.82 -13.67 -10.07
N TYR A 256 -7.23 -13.83 -11.25
CA TYR A 256 -5.78 -13.76 -11.42
C TYR A 256 -5.22 -12.37 -11.10
N LEU A 257 -5.89 -11.30 -11.50
CA LEU A 257 -5.50 -9.92 -11.18
C LEU A 257 -5.87 -9.49 -9.75
N ALA A 258 -6.76 -10.23 -9.08
CA ALA A 258 -7.04 -10.05 -7.65
C ALA A 258 -6.04 -10.78 -6.75
N ALA A 259 -5.24 -11.67 -7.33
CA ALA A 259 -4.17 -12.38 -6.65
C ALA A 259 -2.97 -11.46 -6.33
N ASP A 260 -1.96 -12.02 -5.68
CA ASP A 260 -0.77 -11.26 -5.32
C ASP A 260 0.06 -10.85 -6.55
N PHE A 261 0.55 -9.62 -6.56
CA PHE A 261 1.34 -9.07 -7.67
C PHE A 261 2.68 -9.80 -7.90
N SER A 262 3.17 -10.61 -6.95
CA SER A 262 4.34 -11.48 -7.20
C SER A 262 4.08 -12.55 -8.27
N ALA A 263 2.80 -12.80 -8.63
CA ALA A 263 2.45 -13.65 -9.77
C ALA A 263 3.01 -13.14 -11.11
N LEU A 264 3.47 -11.88 -11.18
CA LEU A 264 4.18 -11.36 -12.36
C LEU A 264 5.41 -12.20 -12.77
N ILE A 265 6.00 -12.97 -11.85
CA ILE A 265 7.09 -13.92 -12.17
C ILE A 265 6.65 -14.96 -13.21
N GLU A 266 5.36 -15.34 -13.24
CA GLU A 266 4.84 -16.25 -14.28
C GLU A 266 4.96 -15.64 -15.68
N THR A 267 4.72 -14.33 -15.79
CA THR A 267 4.88 -13.61 -17.07
C THR A 267 6.34 -13.56 -17.49
N VAL A 268 7.25 -13.30 -16.57
CA VAL A 268 8.70 -13.30 -16.84
C VAL A 268 9.18 -14.70 -17.27
N ALA A 269 8.72 -15.74 -16.56
CA ALA A 269 9.05 -17.12 -16.91
C ALA A 269 8.50 -17.54 -18.27
N LEU A 270 7.26 -17.15 -18.58
CA LEU A 270 6.63 -17.40 -19.89
C LEU A 270 7.44 -16.76 -21.03
N GLN A 271 7.87 -15.52 -20.86
CA GLN A 271 8.70 -14.81 -21.84
C GLN A 271 10.08 -15.49 -22.05
N ALA A 272 10.59 -16.15 -21.00
CA ALA A 272 11.83 -16.93 -21.06
C ALA A 272 11.63 -18.39 -21.54
N GLY A 273 10.39 -18.82 -21.85
CA GLY A 273 10.09 -20.21 -22.21
C GLY A 273 10.23 -21.19 -21.05
N ILE A 274 10.17 -20.71 -19.80
CA ILE A 274 10.35 -21.52 -18.60
C ILE A 274 8.98 -21.82 -17.99
N LYS A 275 8.71 -23.12 -17.75
CA LYS A 275 7.54 -23.56 -17.02
C LYS A 275 7.84 -23.53 -15.52
N LEU A 276 7.12 -22.70 -14.77
CA LEU A 276 7.21 -22.68 -13.32
C LEU A 276 6.46 -23.85 -12.70
N VAL A 277 7.08 -24.44 -11.67
CA VAL A 277 6.48 -25.47 -10.81
C VAL A 277 6.79 -25.09 -9.37
N SER A 278 5.83 -25.24 -8.45
CA SER A 278 6.09 -25.05 -7.02
C SER A 278 7.24 -25.92 -6.56
N GLU A 279 8.16 -25.36 -5.79
CA GLU A 279 9.28 -26.15 -5.22
C GLU A 279 8.86 -26.87 -3.93
N ASN A 280 7.67 -26.56 -3.37
CA ASN A 280 7.13 -27.14 -2.14
C ASN A 280 8.16 -27.14 -0.98
N LYS A 281 8.87 -26.01 -0.83
CA LYS A 281 9.87 -25.83 0.22
C LYS A 281 9.31 -25.03 1.38
N ASP A 282 9.64 -25.45 2.59
CA ASP A 282 9.44 -24.62 3.78
C ASP A 282 10.52 -23.55 3.79
N VAL A 283 10.13 -22.32 3.41
CA VAL A 283 11.00 -21.15 3.35
C VAL A 283 10.41 -20.07 4.25
N LYS A 284 11.28 -19.46 5.04
CA LYS A 284 10.90 -18.43 6.03
C LYS A 284 11.07 -17.02 5.49
#